data_05a0ec6d104aca485a8cd46e4b02962d
#
_entry.id   05a0ec6d104aca485a8cd46e4b02962d
#
_cell.length_a   1.000
_cell.length_b   1.000
_cell.length_c   1.000
_cell.angle_alpha   90.00
_cell.angle_beta   90.00
_cell.angle_gamma   90.00
#
_symmetry.space_group_name_H-M   'P 1'
#
loop_
_entity.id
_entity.type
_entity.pdbx_description
1 polymer ?
#
loop_
_entity_poly.entity_id
_entity_poly.type
_entity_poly.pdbx_seq_one_letter_code
_entity_poly.pdbx_strand_id
1 'polypeptide(L)'
;MEKQDEFEKLLGRQKEFFASGVTLDPAYRISALKALYRAIRESEEALCRALKADLGKGEFESYMCEVGLTLSEISYLIRHTKKFSKDKRVKTPLSQFAAKSFVRKSPYGLSLIHISEPT
;
A
#
# COMPACT_ATOMS: atom_id res chain seq x y z
N MET A 1 7.41 21.81 -20.00
CA MET A 1 8.80 21.30 -20.02
C MET A 1 9.32 21.07 -18.61
N GLU A 2 9.43 22.08 -17.74
CA GLU A 2 9.93 21.90 -16.35
C GLU A 2 9.18 20.85 -15.50
N LYS A 3 7.86 20.84 -15.55
CA LYS A 3 7.07 19.86 -14.78
C LYS A 3 7.27 18.42 -15.27
N GLN A 4 7.48 18.21 -16.53
CA GLN A 4 7.70 16.87 -17.10
C GLN A 4 9.05 16.30 -16.66
N ASP A 5 10.10 17.15 -16.65
CA ASP A 5 11.43 16.79 -16.13
C ASP A 5 11.41 16.45 -14.63
N GLU A 6 10.57 17.15 -13.86
CA GLU A 6 10.40 16.88 -12.43
C GLU A 6 9.73 15.53 -12.18
N PHE A 7 8.69 15.18 -12.94
CA PHE A 7 8.02 13.88 -12.86
C PHE A 7 8.96 12.74 -13.27
N GLU A 8 9.74 12.90 -14.32
CA GLU A 8 10.70 11.89 -14.76
C GLU A 8 11.79 11.64 -13.70
N LYS A 9 12.30 12.69 -13.08
CA LYS A 9 13.26 12.59 -11.97
C LYS A 9 12.64 11.87 -10.76
N LEU A 10 11.40 12.22 -10.40
CA LEU A 10 10.69 11.56 -9.31
C LEU A 10 10.49 10.07 -9.60
N LEU A 11 10.03 9.74 -10.80
CA LEU A 11 9.83 8.37 -11.25
C LEU A 11 11.14 7.57 -11.26
N GLY A 12 12.23 8.18 -11.72
CA GLY A 12 13.57 7.59 -11.69
C GLY A 12 14.00 7.21 -10.28
N ARG A 13 13.90 8.14 -9.35
CA ARG A 13 14.22 7.90 -7.92
C ARG A 13 13.38 6.78 -7.31
N GLN A 14 12.09 6.71 -7.62
CA GLN A 14 11.23 5.64 -7.13
C GLN A 14 11.60 4.28 -7.73
N LYS A 15 11.98 4.23 -9.02
CA LYS A 15 12.46 3.00 -9.67
C LYS A 15 13.75 2.50 -9.02
N GLU A 16 14.71 3.38 -8.77
CA GLU A 16 15.96 3.05 -8.07
C GLU A 16 15.69 2.54 -6.66
N PHE A 17 14.80 3.20 -5.92
CA PHE A 17 14.39 2.76 -4.59
C PHE A 17 13.74 1.37 -4.61
N PHE A 18 12.85 1.12 -5.56
CA PHE A 18 12.26 -0.21 -5.73
C PHE A 18 13.33 -1.26 -6.10
N ALA A 19 14.25 -0.94 -7.01
CA ALA A 19 15.33 -1.83 -7.44
C ALA A 19 16.31 -2.17 -6.31
N SER A 20 16.44 -1.31 -5.29
CA SER A 20 17.24 -1.59 -4.09
C SER A 20 16.73 -2.78 -3.27
N GLY A 21 15.50 -3.23 -3.49
CA GLY A 21 14.89 -4.35 -2.79
C GLY A 21 14.41 -4.07 -1.36
N VAL A 22 14.58 -2.85 -0.83
CA VAL A 22 14.17 -2.48 0.53
C VAL A 22 12.69 -2.75 0.77
N THR A 23 11.83 -2.54 -0.24
CA THR A 23 10.39 -2.77 -0.15
C THR A 23 10.00 -4.25 -0.14
N LEU A 24 10.92 -5.17 -0.39
CA LEU A 24 10.65 -6.62 -0.31
C LEU A 24 10.56 -7.10 1.14
N ASP A 25 11.24 -6.44 2.07
CA ASP A 25 11.19 -6.78 3.49
C ASP A 25 9.80 -6.46 4.08
N PRO A 26 9.09 -7.46 4.62
CA PRO A 26 7.81 -7.22 5.31
C PRO A 26 7.92 -6.29 6.52
N ALA A 27 9.06 -6.25 7.19
CA ALA A 27 9.27 -5.37 8.35
C ALA A 27 9.28 -3.89 7.90
N TYR A 28 9.96 -3.59 6.79
CA TYR A 28 9.93 -2.26 6.20
C TYR A 28 8.51 -1.82 5.85
N ARG A 29 7.74 -2.68 5.15
CA ARG A 29 6.36 -2.38 4.76
C ARG A 29 5.45 -2.14 5.96
N ILE A 30 5.59 -2.95 7.03
CA ILE A 30 4.84 -2.76 8.28
C ILE A 30 5.19 -1.44 8.95
N SER A 31 6.47 -1.07 8.95
CA SER A 31 6.92 0.22 9.49
C SER A 31 6.32 1.40 8.73
N ALA A 32 6.32 1.34 7.39
CA ALA A 32 5.70 2.34 6.54
C ALA A 32 4.17 2.46 6.77
N LEU A 33 3.46 1.32 6.88
CA LEU A 33 2.03 1.30 7.21
C LEU A 33 1.75 1.91 8.58
N LYS A 34 2.57 1.64 9.58
CA LYS A 34 2.44 2.25 10.91
C LYS A 34 2.68 3.76 10.89
N ALA A 35 3.63 4.23 10.07
CA ALA A 35 3.87 5.66 9.89
C ALA A 35 2.67 6.33 9.22
N LEU A 36 2.12 5.73 8.17
CA LEU A 36 0.91 6.21 7.50
C LEU A 36 -0.30 6.25 8.45
N TYR A 37 -0.50 5.21 9.24
CA TYR A 37 -1.58 5.15 10.24
C TYR A 37 -1.49 6.33 11.21
N ARG A 38 -0.29 6.61 11.75
CA ARG A 38 -0.06 7.73 12.66
C ARG A 38 -0.33 9.08 11.98
N ALA A 39 0.20 9.27 10.77
CA ALA A 39 0.00 10.50 10.02
C ALA A 39 -1.49 10.79 9.76
N ILE A 40 -2.28 9.79 9.41
CA ILE A 40 -3.74 9.93 9.23
C ILE A 40 -4.42 10.30 10.55
N ARG A 41 -4.06 9.62 11.65
CA ARG A 41 -4.60 9.92 12.99
C ARG A 41 -4.30 11.35 13.44
N GLU A 42 -3.08 11.80 13.24
CA GLU A 42 -2.64 13.16 13.59
C GLU A 42 -3.28 14.23 12.70
N SER A 43 -3.66 13.86 11.48
CA SER A 43 -4.28 14.76 10.50
C SER A 43 -5.81 14.62 10.41
N GLU A 44 -6.44 13.85 11.29
CA GLU A 44 -7.87 13.51 11.24
C GLU A 44 -8.77 14.75 11.08
N GLU A 45 -8.56 15.76 11.92
CA GLU A 45 -9.33 16.99 11.89
C GLU A 45 -9.15 17.75 10.56
N ALA A 46 -7.92 17.82 10.04
CA ALA A 46 -7.63 18.49 8.77
C ALA A 46 -8.27 17.73 7.59
N LEU A 47 -8.26 16.40 7.61
CA LEU A 47 -8.91 15.57 6.61
C LEU A 47 -10.43 15.73 6.63
N CYS A 48 -11.05 15.74 7.81
CA CYS A 48 -12.49 15.98 7.95
C CYS A 48 -12.88 17.38 7.44
N ARG A 49 -12.08 18.41 7.72
CA ARG A 49 -12.30 19.77 7.18
C ARG A 49 -12.21 19.80 5.65
N ALA A 50 -11.24 19.13 5.07
CA ALA A 50 -11.08 19.04 3.62
C ALA A 50 -12.28 18.34 2.97
N LEU A 51 -12.70 17.19 3.52
CA LEU A 51 -13.88 16.46 3.05
C LEU A 51 -15.17 17.26 3.14
N LYS A 52 -15.31 18.07 4.19
CA LYS A 52 -16.44 19.00 4.33
C LYS A 52 -16.40 20.10 3.27
N ALA A 53 -15.23 20.64 2.98
CA ALA A 53 -15.07 21.69 1.97
C ALA A 53 -15.35 21.18 0.54
N ASP A 54 -14.88 19.98 0.21
CA ASP A 54 -15.00 19.40 -1.14
C ASP A 54 -16.35 18.74 -1.39
N LEU A 55 -16.84 17.98 -0.41
CA LEU A 55 -18.01 17.08 -0.57
C LEU A 55 -19.20 17.47 0.31
N GLY A 56 -19.07 18.48 1.17
CA GLY A 56 -20.12 18.87 2.12
C GLY A 56 -20.38 17.83 3.21
N LYS A 57 -19.51 16.81 3.37
CA LYS A 57 -19.71 15.75 4.36
C LYS A 57 -19.62 16.27 5.79
N GLY A 58 -20.52 15.80 6.64
CA GLY A 58 -20.46 16.04 8.08
C GLY A 58 -19.24 15.33 8.70
N GLU A 59 -18.83 15.79 9.89
CA GLU A 59 -17.65 15.24 10.59
C GLU A 59 -17.80 13.74 10.88
N PHE A 60 -18.95 13.33 11.38
CA PHE A 60 -19.26 11.92 11.67
C PHE A 60 -19.20 11.06 10.40
N GLU A 61 -19.80 11.52 9.31
CA GLU A 61 -19.79 10.81 8.03
C GLU A 61 -18.38 10.74 7.44
N SER A 62 -17.60 11.81 7.49
CA SER A 62 -16.21 11.86 7.06
C SER A 62 -15.36 10.87 7.82
N TYR A 63 -15.54 10.76 9.14
CA TYR A 63 -14.85 9.77 9.94
C TYR A 63 -15.26 8.35 9.59
N MET A 64 -16.56 8.04 9.60
CA MET A 64 -17.06 6.68 9.38
C MET A 64 -16.75 6.12 7.99
N CYS A 65 -16.93 6.93 6.95
CA CYS A 65 -16.83 6.47 5.57
C CYS A 65 -15.43 6.61 4.96
N GLU A 66 -14.60 7.50 5.47
CA GLU A 66 -13.29 7.80 4.89
C GLU A 66 -12.15 7.48 5.86
N VAL A 67 -12.01 8.29 6.91
CA VAL A 67 -10.85 8.21 7.83
C VAL A 67 -10.85 6.89 8.59
N GLY A 68 -11.94 6.55 9.26
CA GLY A 68 -12.05 5.34 10.08
C GLY A 68 -11.94 4.06 9.25
N LEU A 69 -12.55 4.04 8.06
CA LEU A 69 -12.45 2.91 7.14
C LEU A 69 -11.00 2.72 6.70
N THR A 70 -10.32 3.79 6.28
CA THR A 70 -8.91 3.75 5.87
C THR A 70 -8.00 3.27 7.01
N LEU A 71 -8.20 3.76 8.23
CA LEU A 71 -7.45 3.30 9.41
C LEU A 71 -7.69 1.83 9.71
N SER A 72 -8.90 1.33 9.53
CA SER A 72 -9.24 -0.08 9.69
C SER A 72 -8.50 -0.96 8.68
N GLU A 73 -8.49 -0.57 7.40
CA GLU A 73 -7.77 -1.27 6.35
C GLU A 73 -6.26 -1.29 6.59
N ILE A 74 -5.66 -0.16 6.99
CA ILE A 74 -4.24 -0.11 7.34
C ILE A 74 -3.93 -1.03 8.51
N SER A 75 -4.77 -1.05 9.54
CA SER A 75 -4.62 -1.96 10.70
C SER A 75 -4.70 -3.42 10.28
N TYR A 76 -5.61 -3.76 9.37
CA TYR A 76 -5.70 -5.09 8.79
C TYR A 76 -4.42 -5.47 8.06
N LEU A 77 -3.92 -4.59 7.18
CA LEU A 77 -2.68 -4.82 6.43
C LEU A 77 -1.47 -4.99 7.34
N ILE A 78 -1.34 -4.17 8.39
CA ILE A 78 -0.24 -4.30 9.37
C ILE A 78 -0.22 -5.72 9.98
N ARG A 79 -1.37 -6.25 10.35
CA ARG A 79 -1.49 -7.59 10.94
C ARG A 79 -1.22 -8.74 9.95
N HIS A 80 -1.53 -8.53 8.68
CA HIS A 80 -1.53 -9.59 7.67
C HIS A 80 -0.34 -9.55 6.70
N THR A 81 0.43 -8.45 6.64
CA THR A 81 1.54 -8.29 5.68
C THR A 81 2.54 -9.45 5.74
N LYS A 82 2.94 -9.90 6.92
CA LYS A 82 3.83 -11.06 7.06
C LYS A 82 3.22 -12.34 6.46
N LYS A 83 1.93 -12.57 6.68
CA LYS A 83 1.23 -13.75 6.13
C LYS A 83 1.14 -13.67 4.61
N PHE A 84 0.81 -12.48 4.07
CA PHE A 84 0.69 -12.27 2.63
C PHE A 84 2.03 -12.36 1.88
N SER A 85 3.13 -12.12 2.57
CA SER A 85 4.49 -12.17 2.00
C SER A 85 5.11 -13.56 2.01
N LYS A 86 4.49 -14.53 2.68
CA LYS A 86 5.01 -15.90 2.75
C LYS A 86 4.78 -16.67 1.46
N ASP A 87 5.76 -17.49 1.10
CA ASP A 87 5.60 -18.49 0.06
C ASP A 87 4.51 -19.51 0.44
N LYS A 88 3.66 -19.84 -0.51
CA LYS A 88 2.62 -20.86 -0.35
C LYS A 88 3.12 -22.18 -0.91
N ARG A 89 3.34 -23.17 -0.05
CA ARG A 89 3.66 -24.54 -0.50
C ARG A 89 2.50 -25.12 -1.29
N VAL A 90 2.83 -25.77 -2.40
CA VAL A 90 1.90 -26.52 -3.25
C VAL A 90 2.40 -27.96 -3.42
N LYS A 91 1.51 -28.86 -3.83
CA LYS A 91 1.86 -30.26 -4.08
C LYS A 91 2.89 -30.36 -5.21
N THR A 92 3.95 -31.14 -4.99
CA THR A 92 4.94 -31.47 -6.01
C THR A 92 4.51 -32.74 -6.71
N PRO A 93 4.56 -32.81 -8.06
CA PRO A 93 4.28 -34.04 -8.78
C PRO A 93 5.19 -35.18 -8.34
N LEU A 94 4.65 -36.42 -8.35
CA LEU A 94 5.40 -37.62 -7.90
C LEU A 94 6.68 -37.84 -8.70
N SER A 95 6.69 -37.46 -9.98
CA SER A 95 7.87 -37.52 -10.85
C SER A 95 9.04 -36.64 -10.38
N GLN A 96 8.77 -35.70 -9.48
CA GLN A 96 9.76 -34.76 -8.90
C GLN A 96 9.78 -34.83 -7.37
N PHE A 97 9.64 -36.03 -6.81
CA PHE A 97 9.49 -36.25 -5.37
C PHE A 97 10.59 -35.64 -4.49
N ALA A 98 11.79 -35.42 -5.02
CA ALA A 98 12.90 -34.76 -4.31
C ALA A 98 12.82 -33.23 -4.31
N ALA A 99 11.92 -32.65 -5.10
CA ALA A 99 11.75 -31.19 -5.19
C ALA A 99 10.70 -30.65 -4.20
N LYS A 100 10.75 -29.34 -3.97
CA LYS A 100 9.74 -28.61 -3.19
C LYS A 100 9.12 -27.54 -4.09
N SER A 101 7.80 -27.61 -4.27
CA SER A 101 7.05 -26.63 -5.07
C SER A 101 6.38 -25.59 -4.19
N PHE A 102 6.44 -24.34 -4.61
CA PHE A 102 5.79 -23.24 -3.90
C PHE A 102 5.41 -22.11 -4.88
N VAL A 103 4.41 -21.34 -4.48
CA VAL A 103 4.01 -20.09 -5.15
C VAL A 103 4.59 -18.94 -4.38
N ARG A 104 5.43 -18.14 -5.05
CA ARG A 104 5.99 -16.90 -4.52
C ARG A 104 5.30 -15.70 -5.16
N LYS A 105 4.86 -14.77 -4.32
CA LYS A 105 4.30 -13.50 -4.80
C LYS A 105 5.45 -12.55 -5.13
N SER A 106 5.39 -11.94 -6.30
CA SER A 106 6.36 -10.94 -6.75
C SER A 106 5.65 -9.59 -6.92
N PRO A 107 6.24 -8.49 -6.45
CA PRO A 107 5.67 -7.16 -6.66
C PRO A 107 5.80 -6.75 -8.13
N TYR A 108 4.79 -6.03 -8.64
CA TYR A 108 4.81 -5.51 -10.01
C TYR A 108 5.77 -4.33 -10.22
N GLY A 109 6.18 -3.66 -9.16
CA GLY A 109 6.98 -2.45 -9.21
C GLY A 109 6.17 -1.20 -8.88
N LEU A 110 6.46 -0.12 -9.57
CA LEU A 110 5.73 1.13 -9.42
C LEU A 110 4.40 1.06 -10.15
N SER A 111 3.36 1.55 -9.50
CA SER A 111 2.02 1.66 -10.08
C SER A 111 1.39 2.97 -9.67
N LEU A 112 0.79 3.66 -10.63
CA LEU A 112 -0.12 4.78 -10.39
C LEU A 112 -1.53 4.28 -10.69
N ILE A 113 -2.37 4.24 -9.67
CA ILE A 113 -3.73 3.74 -9.81
C ILE A 113 -4.70 4.90 -9.64
N HIS A 114 -5.46 5.21 -10.68
CA HIS A 114 -6.65 6.05 -10.61
C HIS A 114 -7.83 5.20 -10.14
N ILE A 115 -7.96 5.01 -8.82
CA ILE A 115 -9.05 4.17 -8.28
C ILE A 115 -10.36 4.96 -8.18
N SER A 116 -10.29 6.27 -8.17
CA SER A 116 -11.41 7.15 -7.84
C SER A 116 -12.09 7.81 -9.03
N GLU A 117 -11.60 7.62 -10.24
CA GLU A 117 -12.29 8.17 -11.41
C GLU A 117 -13.26 7.13 -11.99
N PRO A 118 -14.58 7.37 -11.88
CA PRO A 118 -15.54 6.62 -12.68
C PRO A 118 -15.30 6.96 -14.16
N THR A 119 -14.93 5.98 -14.93
CA THR A 119 -14.97 6.03 -16.39
C THR A 119 -16.38 6.22 -16.89
#